data_e827470347d12a3ae2b36f0403e7d4fe
#
_entry.id   e827470347d12a3ae2b36f0403e7d4fe
#
_cell.length_a   1.000
_cell.length_b   1.000
_cell.length_c   1.000
_cell.angle_alpha   90.00
_cell.angle_beta   90.00
_cell.angle_gamma   90.00
#
_symmetry.space_group_name_H-M   'P 1'
#
loop_
_entity.id
_entity.type
_entity.pdbx_description
1 polymer ?
#
loop_
_entity_poly.entity_id
_entity_poly.type
_entity_poly.pdbx_seq_one_letter_code
_entity_poly.pdbx_strand_id
1 'polypeptide(L)'
;DLVVADLSFISLRTVLPALRGSVAEASDFVLMVKPQFEVGRELLGKNGVVRDPATRADAVINVARSAEKIGLGCAGIAASPLPGPSGNVEYFLWLRQDSPPMREDDISRAVAEGPQ
;
A
#
# COMPACT_ATOMS: atom_id res chain seq x y z
N ASP A 1 -3.38 17.45 -9.48
CA ASP A 1 -2.05 17.30 -8.90
C ASP A 1 -1.75 15.83 -8.60
N LEU A 2 -0.48 15.51 -8.58
CA LEU A 2 0.00 14.16 -8.26
C LEU A 2 0.82 14.23 -6.98
N VAL A 3 0.47 13.39 -6.00
CA VAL A 3 1.24 13.24 -4.76
C VAL A 3 1.91 11.86 -4.78
N VAL A 4 3.22 11.83 -4.57
CA VAL A 4 4.00 10.60 -4.46
C VAL A 4 4.58 10.52 -3.07
N ALA A 5 4.39 9.39 -2.39
CA ALA A 5 4.91 9.20 -1.04
C ALA A 5 5.60 7.85 -0.90
N ASP A 6 6.81 7.89 -0.37
CA ASP A 6 7.62 6.73 -0.02
C ASP A 6 8.14 6.98 1.40
N LEU A 7 7.41 6.43 2.39
CA LEU A 7 7.68 6.69 3.80
C LEU A 7 8.18 5.41 4.49
N SER A 8 9.21 5.54 5.30
CA SER A 8 9.80 4.43 6.05
C SER A 8 9.45 4.52 7.54
N PHE A 9 9.33 3.35 8.19
CA PHE A 9 9.10 3.21 9.63
C PHE A 9 7.76 3.74 10.13
N ILE A 10 6.83 4.03 9.21
CA ILE A 10 5.50 4.51 9.59
C ILE A 10 4.46 3.89 8.65
N SER A 11 3.31 3.52 9.22
CA SER A 11 2.21 3.00 8.42
C SER A 11 1.57 4.09 7.57
N LEU A 12 1.29 3.79 6.31
CA LEU A 12 0.54 4.71 5.44
C LEU A 12 -0.85 5.00 6.00
N ARG A 13 -1.46 4.05 6.72
CA ARG A 13 -2.76 4.26 7.36
C ARG A 13 -2.74 5.42 8.33
N THR A 14 -1.60 5.64 8.99
CA THR A 14 -1.44 6.73 9.94
C THR A 14 -1.33 8.09 9.26
N VAL A 15 -0.66 8.16 8.09
CA VAL A 15 -0.38 9.44 7.43
C VAL A 15 -1.37 9.82 6.34
N LEU A 16 -2.19 8.87 5.85
CA LEU A 16 -3.15 9.13 4.77
C LEU A 16 -4.06 10.34 5.04
N PRO A 17 -4.68 10.48 6.22
CA PRO A 17 -5.53 11.65 6.47
C PRO A 17 -4.79 12.98 6.34
N ALA A 18 -3.54 13.04 6.82
CA ALA A 18 -2.74 14.26 6.74
C ALA A 18 -2.35 14.56 5.29
N LEU A 19 -1.96 13.54 4.52
CA LEU A 19 -1.66 13.70 3.09
C LEU A 19 -2.88 14.21 2.33
N ARG A 20 -4.05 13.62 2.59
CA ARG A 20 -5.31 14.01 1.94
C ARG A 20 -5.67 15.46 2.25
N GLY A 21 -5.50 15.88 3.49
CA GLY A 21 -5.81 17.26 3.92
C GLY A 21 -4.84 18.31 3.41
N SER A 22 -3.68 17.91 2.90
CA SER A 22 -2.62 18.84 2.48
C SER A 22 -2.67 19.22 1.00
N VAL A 23 -3.57 18.61 0.21
CA VAL A 23 -3.59 18.76 -1.25
C VAL A 23 -5.01 19.02 -1.76
N ALA A 24 -5.09 19.44 -3.03
CA ALA A 24 -6.37 19.68 -3.68
C ALA A 24 -7.17 18.37 -3.79
N GLU A 25 -8.51 18.49 -3.74
CA GLU A 25 -9.40 17.33 -3.77
C GLU A 25 -9.22 16.44 -5.00
N ALA A 26 -8.92 17.04 -6.15
CA ALA A 26 -8.77 16.28 -7.39
C ALA A 26 -7.40 15.65 -7.59
N SER A 27 -6.58 15.61 -6.53
CA SER A 27 -5.23 15.05 -6.65
C SER A 27 -5.25 13.53 -6.75
N ASP A 28 -4.32 13.01 -7.55
CA ASP A 28 -4.00 11.58 -7.58
C ASP A 28 -2.86 11.32 -6.60
N PHE A 29 -2.88 10.14 -5.98
CA PHE A 29 -1.85 9.72 -5.05
C PHE A 29 -1.21 8.42 -5.56
N VAL A 30 0.11 8.38 -5.59
CA VAL A 30 0.86 7.14 -5.81
C VAL A 30 1.67 6.90 -4.55
N LEU A 31 1.30 5.88 -3.79
CA LEU A 31 1.91 5.58 -2.50
C LEU A 31 2.61 4.24 -2.55
N MET A 32 3.80 4.17 -1.98
CA MET A 32 4.52 2.90 -1.83
C MET A 32 4.11 2.24 -0.53
N VAL A 33 3.46 1.08 -0.64
CA VAL A 33 3.11 0.24 0.52
C VAL A 33 4.28 -0.67 0.82
N LYS A 34 4.77 -0.58 2.04
CA LYS A 34 5.86 -1.41 2.55
C LYS A 34 5.29 -2.35 3.62
N PRO A 35 4.98 -3.61 3.26
CA PRO A 35 4.32 -4.53 4.21
C PRO A 35 5.02 -4.63 5.54
N GLN A 36 6.35 -4.55 5.57
CA GLN A 36 7.12 -4.62 6.80
C GLN A 36 6.78 -3.52 7.80
N PHE A 37 6.19 -2.41 7.36
CA PHE A 37 5.75 -1.31 8.23
C PHE A 37 4.24 -1.26 8.44
N GLU A 38 3.49 -2.17 7.77
CA GLU A 38 2.03 -2.24 7.89
C GLU A 38 1.55 -3.38 8.79
N VAL A 39 2.41 -4.37 9.05
CA VAL A 39 2.06 -5.54 9.86
C VAL A 39 2.67 -5.44 11.26
N GLY A 40 2.10 -6.19 12.21
CA GLY A 40 2.66 -6.29 13.55
C GLY A 40 3.97 -7.07 13.56
N ARG A 41 4.76 -6.88 14.62
CA ARG A 41 6.07 -7.53 14.75
C ARG A 41 5.98 -9.05 14.66
N GLU A 42 4.91 -9.63 15.15
CA GLU A 42 4.69 -11.08 15.14
C GLU A 42 4.56 -11.66 13.74
N LEU A 43 4.26 -10.84 12.73
CA LEU A 43 4.15 -11.27 11.34
C LEU A 43 5.42 -11.01 10.55
N LEU A 44 6.43 -10.40 11.16
CA LEU A 44 7.73 -10.20 10.52
C LEU A 44 8.56 -11.47 10.63
N GLY A 45 9.09 -11.90 9.51
CA GLY A 45 10.03 -13.01 9.49
C GLY A 45 11.44 -12.58 9.88
N LYS A 46 12.39 -13.46 9.64
CA LYS A 46 13.80 -13.22 9.89
C LYS A 46 14.26 -11.95 9.15
N ASN A 47 15.01 -11.11 9.83
CA ASN A 47 15.54 -9.84 9.30
C ASN A 47 14.44 -8.81 8.97
N GLY A 48 13.27 -8.91 9.58
CA GLY A 48 12.18 -7.97 9.36
C GLY A 48 11.52 -8.11 7.98
N VAL A 49 11.50 -9.30 7.41
CA VAL A 49 10.96 -9.55 6.08
C VAL A 49 9.60 -10.23 6.17
N VAL A 50 8.63 -9.70 5.45
CA VAL A 50 7.31 -10.31 5.30
C VAL A 50 7.36 -11.22 4.08
N ARG A 51 7.37 -12.54 4.30
CA ARG A 51 7.53 -13.53 3.21
C ARG A 51 6.23 -14.14 2.74
N ASP A 52 5.21 -14.19 3.60
CA ASP A 52 3.93 -14.80 3.26
C ASP A 52 3.14 -13.89 2.30
N PRO A 53 2.81 -14.37 1.08
CA PRO A 53 2.01 -13.58 0.14
C PRO A 53 0.66 -13.14 0.70
N ALA A 54 0.00 -13.98 1.50
CA ALA A 54 -1.28 -13.61 2.10
C ALA A 54 -1.11 -12.45 3.08
N THR A 55 -0.03 -12.44 3.87
CA THR A 55 0.26 -11.35 4.79
C THR A 55 0.57 -10.06 4.04
N ARG A 56 1.31 -10.15 2.92
CA ARG A 56 1.57 -8.99 2.07
C ARG A 56 0.28 -8.44 1.46
N ALA A 57 -0.59 -9.32 0.98
CA ALA A 57 -1.89 -8.91 0.44
C ALA A 57 -2.73 -8.21 1.49
N ASP A 58 -2.79 -8.74 2.71
CA ASP A 58 -3.53 -8.12 3.81
C ASP A 58 -3.01 -6.71 4.12
N ALA A 59 -1.70 -6.52 4.10
CA ALA A 59 -1.11 -5.20 4.33
C ALA A 59 -1.58 -4.19 3.28
N VAL A 60 -1.57 -4.57 2.00
CA VAL A 60 -2.02 -3.71 0.91
C VAL A 60 -3.52 -3.44 1.01
N ILE A 61 -4.32 -4.48 1.29
CA ILE A 61 -5.76 -4.34 1.45
C ILE A 61 -6.09 -3.36 2.58
N ASN A 62 -5.41 -3.48 3.72
CA ASN A 62 -5.65 -2.60 4.86
C ASN A 62 -5.36 -1.13 4.52
N VAL A 63 -4.30 -0.86 3.77
CA VAL A 63 -4.02 0.51 3.31
C VAL A 63 -5.10 0.99 2.35
N ALA A 64 -5.51 0.15 1.40
CA ALA A 64 -6.57 0.51 0.43
C ALA A 64 -7.89 0.81 1.14
N ARG A 65 -8.28 0.01 2.14
CA ARG A 65 -9.52 0.24 2.91
C ARG A 65 -9.43 1.51 3.74
N SER A 66 -8.26 1.83 4.30
CA SER A 66 -8.05 3.09 5.04
C SER A 66 -8.21 4.31 4.11
N ALA A 67 -7.73 4.20 2.87
CA ALA A 67 -7.88 5.26 1.87
C ALA A 67 -9.35 5.48 1.49
N GLU A 68 -10.12 4.38 1.35
CA GLU A 68 -11.55 4.48 1.03
C GLU A 68 -12.33 5.25 2.08
N LYS A 69 -11.95 5.14 3.35
CA LYS A 69 -12.62 5.85 4.45
C LYS A 69 -12.49 7.36 4.33
N ILE A 70 -11.51 7.84 3.60
CA ILE A 70 -11.30 9.28 3.39
C ILE A 70 -11.58 9.68 1.93
N GLY A 71 -12.33 8.86 1.20
CA GLY A 71 -12.81 9.19 -0.13
C GLY A 71 -11.86 8.89 -1.27
N LEU A 72 -10.82 8.08 -1.03
CA LEU A 72 -9.84 7.72 -2.06
C LEU A 72 -9.96 6.23 -2.41
N GLY A 73 -10.44 5.94 -3.62
CA GLY A 73 -10.49 4.57 -4.11
C GLY A 73 -9.17 4.17 -4.76
N CYS A 74 -8.88 2.88 -4.75
CA CYS A 74 -7.69 2.33 -5.39
C CYS A 74 -7.96 2.10 -6.87
N ALA A 75 -7.29 2.86 -7.73
CA ALA A 75 -7.42 2.76 -9.17
C ALA A 75 -6.42 1.79 -9.81
N GLY A 76 -5.38 1.40 -9.08
CA GLY A 76 -4.40 0.46 -9.59
C GLY A 76 -3.41 0.03 -8.52
N ILE A 77 -2.77 -1.10 -8.77
CA ILE A 77 -1.71 -1.66 -7.93
C ILE A 77 -0.62 -2.24 -8.81
N ALA A 78 0.63 -2.06 -8.41
CA ALA A 78 1.77 -2.67 -9.09
C ALA A 78 2.84 -3.00 -8.07
N ALA A 79 3.46 -4.17 -8.20
CA ALA A 79 4.62 -4.50 -7.38
C ALA A 79 5.83 -3.71 -7.86
N SER A 80 6.64 -3.22 -6.93
CA SER A 80 7.89 -2.58 -7.29
C SER A 80 8.86 -3.63 -7.85
N PRO A 81 9.52 -3.36 -8.98
CA PRO A 81 10.51 -4.29 -9.52
C PRO A 81 11.80 -4.33 -8.70
N LEU A 82 12.01 -3.33 -7.84
CA LEU A 82 13.19 -3.26 -6.98
C LEU A 82 12.80 -3.73 -5.58
N PRO A 83 13.53 -4.71 -5.01
CA PRO A 83 13.25 -5.12 -3.64
C PRO A 83 13.57 -4.00 -2.66
N GLY A 84 12.77 -3.93 -1.59
CA GLY A 84 13.03 -3.03 -0.49
C GLY A 84 14.13 -3.56 0.43
N PRO A 85 14.33 -2.91 1.60
CA PRO A 85 15.34 -3.36 2.56
C PRO A 85 15.17 -4.83 2.92
N SER A 86 16.28 -5.55 3.02
CA SER A 86 16.33 -6.97 3.37
C SER A 86 15.55 -7.88 2.42
N GLY A 87 15.19 -7.40 1.24
CA GLY A 87 14.48 -8.18 0.23
C GLY A 87 12.97 -8.14 0.35
N ASN A 88 12.40 -7.23 1.14
CA ASN A 88 10.94 -7.07 1.19
C ASN A 88 10.38 -6.66 -0.17
N VAL A 89 9.24 -7.27 -0.56
CA VAL A 89 8.50 -6.85 -1.74
C VAL A 89 7.63 -5.66 -1.35
N GLU A 90 7.67 -4.61 -2.16
CA GLU A 90 6.91 -3.38 -1.92
C GLU A 90 5.97 -3.11 -3.09
N TYR A 91 4.90 -2.36 -2.85
CA TYR A 91 3.83 -2.18 -3.83
C TYR A 91 3.49 -0.71 -3.98
N PHE A 92 3.18 -0.29 -5.22
CA PHE A 92 2.61 1.03 -5.47
C PHE A 92 1.10 0.92 -5.52
N LEU A 93 0.41 1.83 -4.82
CA LEU A 93 -1.03 2.01 -4.95
C LEU A 93 -1.31 3.35 -5.59
N TRP A 94 -2.15 3.34 -6.63
CA TRP A 94 -2.67 4.55 -7.23
C TRP A 94 -4.05 4.81 -6.65
N LEU A 95 -4.19 5.90 -5.91
CA LEU A 95 -5.43 6.29 -5.24
C LEU A 95 -5.99 7.55 -5.90
N ARG A 96 -7.29 7.56 -6.12
CA ARG A 96 -7.99 8.70 -6.71
C ARG A 96 -9.29 8.96 -5.97
N GLN A 97 -9.66 10.26 -5.89
CA GLN A 97 -10.96 10.65 -5.35
C GLN A 97 -12.06 10.05 -6.24
N ASP A 98 -13.11 9.53 -5.58
CA ASP A 98 -14.29 8.96 -6.23
C ASP A 98 -14.02 7.77 -7.14
N SER A 99 -12.83 7.19 -7.10
CA SER A 99 -12.56 5.93 -7.79
C SER A 99 -13.30 4.79 -7.05
N PRO A 100 -13.87 3.83 -7.78
CA PRO A 100 -14.46 2.66 -7.13
C PRO A 100 -13.40 1.90 -6.32
N PRO A 101 -13.79 1.24 -5.21
CA PRO A 101 -12.83 0.43 -4.46
C PRO A 101 -12.37 -0.75 -5.31
N MET A 102 -11.07 -1.07 -5.23
CA MET A 102 -10.53 -2.28 -5.85
C MET A 102 -10.97 -3.49 -5.05
N ARG A 103 -11.32 -4.57 -5.73
CA ARG A 103 -11.71 -5.82 -5.07
C ARG A 103 -10.50 -6.44 -4.39
N GLU A 104 -10.74 -7.04 -3.21
CA GLU A 104 -9.67 -7.71 -2.47
C GLU A 104 -9.05 -8.85 -3.27
N ASP A 105 -9.86 -9.58 -4.06
CA ASP A 105 -9.36 -10.63 -4.93
C ASP A 105 -8.36 -10.13 -5.96
N ASP A 106 -8.58 -8.93 -6.50
CA ASP A 106 -7.66 -8.33 -7.47
C ASP A 106 -6.33 -7.95 -6.81
N ILE A 107 -6.38 -7.44 -5.58
CA ILE A 107 -5.17 -7.13 -4.80
C ILE A 107 -4.42 -8.41 -4.49
N SER A 108 -5.11 -9.43 -4.02
CA SER A 108 -4.49 -10.73 -3.68
C SER A 108 -3.84 -11.37 -4.90
N ARG A 109 -4.48 -11.27 -6.06
CA ARG A 109 -3.94 -11.79 -7.31
C ARG A 109 -2.68 -11.04 -7.72
N ALA A 110 -2.67 -9.71 -7.63
CA ALA A 110 -1.49 -8.91 -7.97
C ALA A 110 -0.29 -9.29 -7.10
N VAL A 111 -0.53 -9.54 -5.82
CA VAL A 111 0.53 -9.98 -4.89
C VAL A 111 1.00 -11.39 -5.24
N ALA A 112 0.08 -12.32 -5.49
CA ALA A 112 0.41 -13.72 -5.79
C ALA A 112 1.18 -13.88 -7.11
N GLU A 113 0.83 -13.08 -8.12
CA GLU A 113 1.46 -13.14 -9.46
C GLU A 113 2.73 -12.30 -9.56
N GLY A 114 2.99 -11.45 -8.59
CA GLY A 114 4.18 -10.60 -8.57
C GLY A 114 5.39 -11.27 -7.92
N PRO A 115 6.46 -10.50 -7.67
CA PRO A 115 7.67 -10.99 -7.00
C PRO A 115 7.36 -11.60 -5.63
N GLN A 116 8.15 -12.59 -5.26
CA GLN A 116 7.98 -13.30 -3.97
C GLN A 116 9.17 -13.09 -3.02
#